data_7d6782c7f874d1fd9a2fd524dadd17a4
#
_entry.id   7d6782c7f874d1fd9a2fd524dadd17a4
#
_cell.length_a   1.000
_cell.length_b   1.000
_cell.length_c   1.000
_cell.angle_alpha   90.00
_cell.angle_beta   90.00
_cell.angle_gamma   90.00
#
_symmetry.space_group_name_H-M   'P 1'
#
loop_
_entity.id
_entity.type
_entity.pdbx_description
1 polymer ?
#
loop_
_entity_poly.entity_id
_entity_poly.type
_entity_poly.pdbx_seq_one_letter_code
_entity_poly.pdbx_strand_id
1 'polypeptide(L)'
;MRSGPFERSPRDRRKTDVLQEGEARFRVLVQNSFDIITIHDSNGMTVYESPAASRVLGYPSGALIGKTPFETIHPKDLARARDAFDALLKGETAVAPVVLRFRRADGSWIHLEVLGNNLLDHPGIRGIVLTSRDISERKRAEERVHYLANYDVLTGLPNRFLMQDRLTQVIAQAHRNRLRVALMHIDLDRFKVVNETLGRYVGDALLKQAAERVRKATHETDTVARVGGDEFTIVFPNVTSLQALSAAAEVILDELARPFPSDGQELFVSASVGLSLYPDDAGSVDELIKHADAAMSSAKHLGRNNFQFYTAGMNQEVQDRMLIEAGLRTAIQRNELSLVYQPKIDLATRRIFGAEALLRWKHPKLGMIPPSRFVPVAEEAGLVGQIGEWVLYTACRQIREWQDAGYCLQVAVNVSARQFQEYDVAELVMDIMRDTGALAKNLEIELTESAVMNDAESSIVSLERLAALGVQIAIDDFGTGYSSLSYLKRLPLDLLKIDQSFVRDISSDPNDAAIVRAIITLARSLGIKVIAEGVENEAQLAFLNAYGCQYAQGYLFGRPLTAPQLVKLVTTGELEENAA
;
A
#
# COMPACT_ATOMS: atom_id res chain seq x y z
N MET A 1 107.58 -4.74 21.25
CA MET A 1 106.51 -5.55 21.83
C MET A 1 105.21 -5.15 21.16
N ARG A 2 104.65 -6.09 20.33
CA ARG A 2 103.43 -5.88 19.56
C ARG A 2 102.27 -6.36 20.45
N SER A 3 101.34 -5.50 20.82
CA SER A 3 100.06 -5.84 21.44
C SER A 3 99.07 -6.24 20.33
N GLY A 4 98.69 -7.53 20.30
CA GLY A 4 97.69 -8.10 19.42
C GLY A 4 96.27 -7.65 19.82
N PRO A 5 95.31 -7.72 18.88
CA PRO A 5 93.94 -7.38 19.17
C PRO A 5 93.26 -8.44 20.05
N PHE A 6 92.55 -7.98 21.08
CA PHE A 6 91.65 -8.80 21.94
C PHE A 6 90.56 -9.46 21.09
N GLU A 7 90.71 -10.80 20.86
CA GLU A 7 89.62 -11.61 20.29
C GLU A 7 88.54 -11.78 21.36
N ARG A 8 87.29 -11.26 21.03
CA ARG A 8 86.11 -11.51 21.88
C ARG A 8 85.78 -13.00 21.90
N SER A 9 85.42 -13.46 23.08
CA SER A 9 85.06 -14.90 23.32
C SER A 9 83.86 -15.31 22.44
N PRO A 10 83.81 -16.57 21.96
CA PRO A 10 82.67 -17.09 21.19
C PRO A 10 81.33 -17.00 21.90
N ARG A 11 81.31 -16.93 23.21
CA ARG A 11 80.08 -16.65 24.02
C ARG A 11 79.58 -15.21 23.92
N ASP A 12 80.48 -14.26 23.78
CA ASP A 12 80.11 -12.83 23.65
C ASP A 12 79.60 -12.55 22.25
N ARG A 13 80.11 -13.17 21.21
CA ARG A 13 79.57 -13.08 19.82
C ARG A 13 78.16 -13.63 19.74
N ARG A 14 77.88 -14.84 20.28
CA ARG A 14 76.52 -15.41 20.30
C ARG A 14 75.52 -14.53 21.06
N LYS A 15 75.88 -13.91 22.17
CA LYS A 15 74.99 -12.99 22.91
C LYS A 15 74.70 -11.74 22.09
N THR A 16 75.69 -11.19 21.39
CA THR A 16 75.52 -10.02 20.53
C THR A 16 74.65 -10.34 19.32
N ASP A 17 74.82 -11.49 18.69
CA ASP A 17 74.02 -11.95 17.56
C ASP A 17 72.54 -12.20 17.95
N VAL A 18 72.28 -12.82 19.12
CA VAL A 18 70.92 -13.05 19.65
C VAL A 18 70.23 -11.72 19.99
N LEU A 19 70.96 -10.75 20.52
CA LEU A 19 70.47 -9.42 20.82
C LEU A 19 70.16 -8.66 19.53
N GLN A 20 71.01 -8.71 18.52
CA GLN A 20 70.79 -8.08 17.21
C GLN A 20 69.62 -8.72 16.45
N GLU A 21 69.49 -10.04 16.47
CA GLU A 21 68.31 -10.72 15.89
C GLU A 21 67.02 -10.34 16.62
N GLY A 22 67.03 -10.26 17.96
CA GLY A 22 65.87 -9.83 18.75
C GLY A 22 65.46 -8.39 18.45
N GLU A 23 66.45 -7.50 18.37
CA GLU A 23 66.20 -6.08 17.99
C GLU A 23 65.66 -5.95 16.54
N ALA A 24 66.21 -6.71 15.60
CA ALA A 24 65.76 -6.71 14.22
C ALA A 24 64.32 -7.25 14.10
N ARG A 25 63.99 -8.33 14.81
CA ARG A 25 62.60 -8.87 14.87
C ARG A 25 61.65 -7.87 15.49
N PHE A 26 62.01 -7.27 16.61
CA PHE A 26 61.18 -6.24 17.28
C PHE A 26 60.91 -5.04 16.34
N ARG A 27 61.95 -4.54 15.67
CA ARG A 27 61.86 -3.45 14.70
C ARG A 27 60.90 -3.78 13.58
N VAL A 28 60.98 -4.97 12.99
CA VAL A 28 60.05 -5.44 11.93
C VAL A 28 58.62 -5.54 12.43
N LEU A 29 58.39 -6.06 13.63
CA LEU A 29 57.05 -6.16 14.22
C LEU A 29 56.41 -4.78 14.46
N VAL A 30 57.18 -3.82 15.02
CA VAL A 30 56.66 -2.46 15.27
C VAL A 30 56.47 -1.68 13.95
N GLN A 31 57.36 -1.87 12.96
CA GLN A 31 57.25 -1.23 11.64
C GLN A 31 56.00 -1.69 10.87
N ASN A 32 55.60 -2.95 11.03
CA ASN A 32 54.45 -3.53 10.36
C ASN A 32 53.19 -3.53 11.23
N SER A 33 53.22 -3.02 12.46
CA SER A 33 52.03 -2.84 13.30
C SER A 33 51.07 -1.84 12.63
N PHE A 34 49.77 -2.15 12.67
CA PHE A 34 48.71 -1.19 12.30
C PHE A 34 48.40 -0.23 13.46
N ASP A 35 48.66 -0.64 14.69
CA ASP A 35 48.43 0.18 15.86
C ASP A 35 49.54 1.24 15.99
N ILE A 36 49.17 2.48 16.32
CA ILE A 36 50.11 3.55 16.62
C ILE A 36 50.70 3.27 18.01
N ILE A 37 52.01 3.22 18.11
CA ILE A 37 52.72 3.09 19.38
C ILE A 37 53.49 4.37 19.58
N THR A 38 53.23 5.04 20.70
CA THR A 38 54.00 6.23 21.15
C THR A 38 54.51 6.00 22.55
N ILE A 39 55.69 6.57 22.85
CA ILE A 39 56.25 6.60 24.18
C ILE A 39 56.32 8.05 24.61
N HIS A 40 55.88 8.33 25.83
CA HIS A 40 55.84 9.67 26.42
C HIS A 40 56.68 9.69 27.72
N ASP A 41 57.33 10.78 27.96
CA ASP A 41 58.04 10.99 29.23
C ASP A 41 57.05 11.28 30.38
N SER A 42 57.59 11.50 31.61
CA SER A 42 56.78 11.84 32.79
C SER A 42 56.02 13.17 32.67
N ASN A 43 56.40 14.04 31.74
CA ASN A 43 55.73 15.31 31.45
C ASN A 43 54.71 15.20 30.33
N GLY A 44 54.51 13.97 29.75
CA GLY A 44 53.62 13.73 28.65
C GLY A 44 54.17 14.11 27.28
N MET A 45 55.47 14.41 27.16
CA MET A 45 56.11 14.72 25.86
C MET A 45 56.41 13.44 25.11
N THR A 46 56.06 13.38 23.84
CA THR A 46 56.36 12.25 22.96
C THR A 46 57.86 12.11 22.70
N VAL A 47 58.44 10.99 23.10
CA VAL A 47 59.86 10.68 22.88
C VAL A 47 60.07 9.65 21.77
N TYR A 48 59.03 8.90 21.43
CA TYR A 48 59.03 7.93 20.31
C TYR A 48 57.67 7.84 19.66
N GLU A 49 57.67 7.67 18.33
CA GLU A 49 56.47 7.31 17.56
C GLU A 49 56.77 6.16 16.58
N SER A 50 55.86 5.20 16.46
CA SER A 50 55.96 4.16 15.44
C SER A 50 55.61 4.70 14.05
N PRO A 51 56.11 4.06 12.95
CA PRO A 51 55.75 4.45 11.58
C PRO A 51 54.24 4.42 11.29
N ALA A 52 53.47 3.67 12.08
CA ALA A 52 52.01 3.69 12.03
C ALA A 52 51.40 5.06 12.30
N ALA A 53 52.03 5.90 13.13
CA ALA A 53 51.59 7.27 13.39
C ALA A 53 51.47 8.08 12.10
N SER A 54 52.50 8.04 11.25
CA SER A 54 52.47 8.73 9.96
C SER A 54 51.45 8.14 9.00
N ARG A 55 51.32 6.82 8.95
CA ARG A 55 50.34 6.15 8.06
C ARG A 55 48.89 6.47 8.43
N VAL A 56 48.57 6.46 9.72
CA VAL A 56 47.21 6.61 10.23
C VAL A 56 46.82 8.07 10.39
N LEU A 57 47.72 8.91 10.96
CA LEU A 57 47.43 10.32 11.26
C LEU A 57 47.84 11.25 10.09
N GLY A 58 48.66 10.78 9.15
CA GLY A 58 49.10 11.57 8.01
C GLY A 58 50.18 12.62 8.30
N TYR A 59 50.69 12.71 9.54
CA TYR A 59 51.80 13.61 9.87
C TYR A 59 53.13 13.06 9.33
N PRO A 60 54.07 13.92 8.91
CA PRO A 60 55.44 13.47 8.61
C PRO A 60 56.06 12.67 9.76
N SER A 61 56.90 11.70 9.45
CA SER A 61 57.59 10.93 10.48
C SER A 61 58.41 11.82 11.40
N GLY A 62 58.30 11.62 12.71
CA GLY A 62 58.93 12.43 13.74
C GLY A 62 58.18 13.74 14.11
N ALA A 63 57.09 14.04 13.44
CA ALA A 63 56.34 15.29 13.66
C ALA A 63 55.68 15.39 15.04
N LEU A 64 55.41 14.26 15.67
CA LEU A 64 54.82 14.23 17.02
C LEU A 64 55.87 14.23 18.13
N ILE A 65 57.15 13.96 17.81
CA ILE A 65 58.22 13.95 18.80
C ILE A 65 58.42 15.36 19.38
N GLY A 66 58.54 15.46 20.71
CA GLY A 66 58.63 16.73 21.41
C GLY A 66 57.32 17.49 21.56
N LYS A 67 56.19 16.89 21.17
CA LYS A 67 54.85 17.44 21.38
C LYS A 67 54.05 16.59 22.37
N THR A 68 53.03 17.20 22.96
CA THR A 68 52.09 16.44 23.77
C THR A 68 50.95 15.83 22.92
N PRO A 69 50.42 14.64 23.22
CA PRO A 69 49.31 14.08 22.50
C PRO A 69 48.05 14.96 22.58
N PHE A 70 47.93 15.79 23.62
CA PHE A 70 46.80 16.68 23.86
C PHE A 70 46.61 17.74 22.76
N GLU A 71 47.67 18.11 22.03
CA GLU A 71 47.60 19.06 20.92
C GLU A 71 46.77 18.56 19.71
N THR A 72 46.68 17.25 19.57
CA THR A 72 45.98 16.59 18.48
C THR A 72 44.62 16.03 18.87
N ILE A 73 44.27 16.05 20.17
CA ILE A 73 43.01 15.56 20.70
C ILE A 73 41.91 16.60 20.53
N HIS A 74 40.68 16.14 20.21
CA HIS A 74 39.50 16.98 20.05
C HIS A 74 39.20 17.73 21.39
N PRO A 75 38.84 19.05 21.34
CA PRO A 75 38.63 19.85 22.57
C PRO A 75 37.62 19.23 23.56
N LYS A 76 36.55 18.60 23.08
CA LYS A 76 35.56 17.94 23.94
C LYS A 76 36.07 16.67 24.64
N ASP A 77 37.19 16.09 24.16
CA ASP A 77 37.76 14.85 24.71
C ASP A 77 38.99 15.11 25.61
N LEU A 78 39.49 16.37 25.66
CA LEU A 78 40.71 16.74 26.40
C LEU A 78 40.63 16.44 27.89
N ALA A 79 39.51 16.74 28.55
CA ALA A 79 39.35 16.48 29.98
C ALA A 79 39.53 14.98 30.27
N ARG A 80 38.79 14.13 29.54
CA ARG A 80 38.86 12.66 29.68
C ARG A 80 40.23 12.10 29.35
N ALA A 81 40.93 12.68 28.37
CA ALA A 81 42.28 12.26 28.00
C ALA A 81 43.30 12.58 29.09
N ARG A 82 43.20 13.77 29.74
CA ARG A 82 44.07 14.18 30.85
C ARG A 82 43.83 13.31 32.07
N ASP A 83 42.55 13.11 32.46
CA ASP A 83 42.21 12.27 33.60
C ASP A 83 42.78 10.84 33.45
N ALA A 84 42.68 10.26 32.24
CA ALA A 84 43.23 8.95 31.95
C ALA A 84 44.77 8.93 31.98
N PHE A 85 45.42 9.97 31.50
CA PHE A 85 46.89 10.09 31.54
C PHE A 85 47.42 10.28 32.97
N ASP A 86 46.74 11.11 33.78
CA ASP A 86 47.06 11.33 35.18
C ASP A 86 46.88 10.06 36.03
N ALA A 87 45.88 9.25 35.74
CA ALA A 87 45.69 7.93 36.36
C ALA A 87 46.85 6.97 36.05
N LEU A 88 47.34 6.97 34.81
CA LEU A 88 48.54 6.19 34.40
C LEU A 88 49.80 6.65 35.16
N LEU A 89 49.99 7.96 35.32
CA LEU A 89 51.11 8.51 36.07
C LEU A 89 51.13 8.09 37.56
N LYS A 90 49.94 7.94 38.17
CA LYS A 90 49.77 7.47 39.55
C LYS A 90 49.99 5.98 39.73
N GLY A 91 50.26 5.24 38.65
CA GLY A 91 50.54 3.81 38.73
C GLY A 91 49.28 2.92 38.80
N GLU A 92 48.11 3.46 38.44
CA GLU A 92 46.90 2.66 38.32
C GLU A 92 47.08 1.69 37.14
N THR A 93 47.20 0.38 37.46
CA THR A 93 47.38 -0.68 36.47
C THR A 93 46.09 -0.92 35.73
N ALA A 94 46.15 -0.93 34.37
CA ALA A 94 45.07 -1.20 33.45
C ALA A 94 43.92 -0.18 33.52
N VAL A 95 44.16 1.04 33.10
CA VAL A 95 43.07 1.94 32.68
C VAL A 95 42.37 1.32 31.48
N ALA A 96 41.07 1.15 31.56
CA ALA A 96 40.28 0.62 30.42
C ALA A 96 40.56 1.46 29.15
N PRO A 97 40.52 0.86 27.95
CA PRO A 97 40.78 1.60 26.72
C PRO A 97 39.89 2.84 26.62
N VAL A 98 40.47 3.96 26.27
CA VAL A 98 39.74 5.24 26.14
C VAL A 98 39.60 5.56 24.66
N VAL A 99 38.37 5.81 24.22
CA VAL A 99 38.12 6.24 22.84
C VAL A 99 38.19 7.76 22.76
N LEU A 100 39.12 8.28 21.95
CA LEU A 100 39.39 9.70 21.79
C LEU A 100 39.41 10.04 20.28
N ARG A 101 39.01 11.30 19.95
CA ARG A 101 39.14 11.84 18.59
C ARG A 101 40.48 12.55 18.45
N PHE A 102 41.23 12.13 17.44
CA PHE A 102 42.51 12.75 17.09
C PHE A 102 42.40 13.47 15.76
N ARG A 103 43.10 14.60 15.62
CA ARG A 103 43.15 15.38 14.39
C ARG A 103 44.25 14.81 13.48
N ARG A 104 43.90 14.53 12.23
CA ARG A 104 44.86 14.19 11.19
C ARG A 104 45.55 15.44 10.62
N ALA A 105 46.62 15.22 9.86
CA ALA A 105 47.36 16.30 9.19
C ALA A 105 46.51 17.08 8.18
N ASP A 106 45.48 16.47 7.56
CA ASP A 106 44.53 17.10 6.66
C ASP A 106 43.40 17.87 7.37
N GLY A 107 43.43 17.90 8.73
CA GLY A 107 42.41 18.55 9.57
C GLY A 107 41.19 17.68 9.89
N SER A 108 41.05 16.50 9.31
CA SER A 108 39.94 15.56 9.60
C SER A 108 40.12 14.92 11.00
N TRP A 109 38.98 14.38 11.55
CA TRP A 109 38.98 13.71 12.85
C TRP A 109 38.87 12.19 12.68
N ILE A 110 39.70 11.48 13.48
CA ILE A 110 39.73 10.01 13.50
C ILE A 110 39.47 9.53 14.94
N HIS A 111 38.77 8.42 15.10
CA HIS A 111 38.53 7.78 16.39
C HIS A 111 39.62 6.77 16.68
N LEU A 112 40.41 7.03 17.72
CA LEU A 112 41.43 6.10 18.23
C LEU A 112 40.98 5.51 19.57
N GLU A 113 41.09 4.21 19.71
CA GLU A 113 41.01 3.51 20.99
C GLU A 113 42.41 3.44 21.57
N VAL A 114 42.63 4.15 22.68
CA VAL A 114 43.95 4.34 23.30
C VAL A 114 44.06 3.52 24.58
N LEU A 115 45.08 2.67 24.63
CA LEU A 115 45.47 1.91 25.80
C LEU A 115 46.83 2.41 26.28
N GLY A 116 46.95 2.78 27.56
CA GLY A 116 48.18 3.25 28.15
C GLY A 116 48.79 2.21 29.11
N ASN A 117 50.12 2.15 29.15
CA ASN A 117 50.88 1.36 30.11
C ASN A 117 52.02 2.21 30.70
N ASN A 118 52.07 2.33 32.03
CA ASN A 118 53.16 3.02 32.72
C ASN A 118 54.37 2.11 32.85
N LEU A 119 55.45 2.48 32.14
CA LEU A 119 56.74 1.80 32.14
C LEU A 119 57.88 2.78 32.51
N LEU A 120 57.60 3.80 33.33
CA LEU A 120 58.57 4.80 33.78
C LEU A 120 59.72 4.17 34.52
N ASP A 121 59.48 3.15 35.35
CA ASP A 121 60.51 2.42 36.12
C ASP A 121 61.21 1.33 35.34
N HIS A 122 60.73 1.04 34.12
CA HIS A 122 61.35 -0.03 33.28
C HIS A 122 62.66 0.48 32.66
N PRO A 123 63.82 -0.14 32.94
CA PRO A 123 65.15 0.38 32.57
C PRO A 123 65.34 0.59 31.06
N GLY A 124 64.63 -0.15 30.23
CA GLY A 124 64.74 -0.09 28.75
C GLY A 124 63.76 0.84 28.06
N ILE A 125 62.72 1.36 28.78
CA ILE A 125 61.68 2.21 28.17
C ILE A 125 61.60 3.60 28.81
N ARG A 126 61.56 3.63 30.16
CA ARG A 126 61.51 4.88 30.96
C ARG A 126 60.44 5.87 30.49
N GLY A 127 59.23 5.37 30.23
CA GLY A 127 58.16 6.18 29.69
C GLY A 127 56.78 5.53 29.78
N ILE A 128 55.75 6.30 29.47
CA ILE A 128 54.39 5.83 29.30
C ILE A 128 54.20 5.38 27.85
N VAL A 129 53.88 4.12 27.64
CA VAL A 129 53.60 3.58 26.33
C VAL A 129 52.11 3.69 26.05
N LEU A 130 51.73 4.41 24.98
CA LEU A 130 50.36 4.46 24.48
C LEU A 130 50.28 3.63 23.19
N THR A 131 49.35 2.70 23.16
CA THR A 131 48.94 1.95 21.94
C THR A 131 47.59 2.48 21.51
N SER A 132 47.53 2.99 20.28
CA SER A 132 46.31 3.61 19.73
C SER A 132 45.89 2.90 18.47
N ARG A 133 44.68 2.37 18.48
CA ARG A 133 44.06 1.63 17.34
C ARG A 133 43.02 2.48 16.66
N ASP A 134 43.08 2.55 15.31
CA ASP A 134 42.03 3.17 14.54
C ASP A 134 40.75 2.29 14.56
N ILE A 135 39.67 2.86 15.10
CA ILE A 135 38.36 2.22 15.19
C ILE A 135 37.32 2.91 14.30
N SER A 136 37.75 3.78 13.39
CA SER A 136 36.84 4.57 12.56
C SER A 136 35.96 3.71 11.67
N GLU A 137 36.49 2.61 11.11
CA GLU A 137 35.69 1.66 10.34
C GLU A 137 34.66 0.94 11.22
N ARG A 138 35.08 0.50 12.42
CA ARG A 138 34.16 -0.12 13.39
C ARG A 138 33.04 0.85 13.76
N LYS A 139 33.35 2.09 14.07
CA LYS A 139 32.35 3.13 14.39
C LYS A 139 31.38 3.41 13.25
N ARG A 140 31.89 3.57 12.02
CA ARG A 140 31.03 3.74 10.84
C ARG A 140 30.14 2.52 10.60
N ALA A 141 30.65 1.32 10.82
CA ALA A 141 29.86 0.09 10.71
C ALA A 141 28.77 0.05 11.80
N GLU A 142 29.09 0.37 13.06
CA GLU A 142 28.13 0.45 14.16
C GLU A 142 27.03 1.49 13.86
N GLU A 143 27.40 2.70 13.41
CA GLU A 143 26.46 3.75 13.00
C GLU A 143 25.60 3.30 11.81
N ARG A 144 26.21 2.61 10.85
CA ARG A 144 25.47 2.06 9.68
C ARG A 144 24.48 0.98 10.11
N VAL A 145 24.89 0.06 10.99
CA VAL A 145 23.99 -0.96 11.55
C VAL A 145 22.85 -0.31 12.31
N HIS A 146 23.14 0.68 13.16
CA HIS A 146 22.12 1.43 13.88
C HIS A 146 21.15 2.14 12.92
N TYR A 147 21.67 2.77 11.87
CA TYR A 147 20.83 3.42 10.85
C TYR A 147 19.93 2.40 10.12
N LEU A 148 20.50 1.28 9.68
CA LEU A 148 19.74 0.22 8.98
C LEU A 148 18.70 -0.44 9.88
N ALA A 149 18.95 -0.53 11.18
CA ALA A 149 18.00 -1.10 12.13
C ALA A 149 16.79 -0.20 12.39
N ASN A 150 16.91 1.13 12.19
CA ASN A 150 15.92 2.11 12.62
C ASN A 150 15.29 2.91 11.47
N TYR A 151 15.92 2.99 10.30
CA TYR A 151 15.47 3.84 9.20
C TYR A 151 15.31 3.07 7.91
N ASP A 152 14.34 3.49 7.09
CA ASP A 152 14.17 3.01 5.72
C ASP A 152 15.25 3.60 4.81
N VAL A 153 15.98 2.74 4.11
CA VAL A 153 17.14 3.15 3.31
C VAL A 153 16.75 3.99 2.09
N LEU A 154 15.55 3.78 1.55
CA LEU A 154 15.09 4.47 0.34
C LEU A 154 14.68 5.90 0.65
N THR A 155 13.89 6.10 1.70
CA THR A 155 13.23 7.37 2.03
C THR A 155 13.92 8.14 3.16
N GLY A 156 14.76 7.47 3.97
CA GLY A 156 15.37 8.06 5.16
C GLY A 156 14.41 8.27 6.33
N LEU A 157 13.15 7.86 6.21
CA LEU A 157 12.18 7.90 7.29
C LEU A 157 12.43 6.80 8.33
N PRO A 158 11.97 6.94 9.57
CA PRO A 158 11.84 5.83 10.50
C PRO A 158 11.23 4.59 9.84
N ASN A 159 11.81 3.41 10.11
CA ASN A 159 11.24 2.15 9.66
C ASN A 159 10.16 1.65 10.63
N ARG A 160 9.57 0.48 10.33
CA ARG A 160 8.55 -0.16 11.18
C ARG A 160 9.01 -0.31 12.63
N PHE A 161 10.25 -0.72 12.85
CA PHE A 161 10.78 -0.98 14.18
C PHE A 161 10.84 0.32 15.03
N LEU A 162 11.45 1.39 14.48
CA LEU A 162 11.54 2.67 15.18
C LEU A 162 10.18 3.32 15.39
N MET A 163 9.26 3.15 14.43
CA MET A 163 7.87 3.62 14.57
C MET A 163 7.16 2.94 15.74
N GLN A 164 7.25 1.60 15.84
CA GLN A 164 6.62 0.85 16.94
C GLN A 164 7.21 1.20 18.30
N ASP A 165 8.54 1.38 18.39
CA ASP A 165 9.21 1.83 19.62
C ASP A 165 8.69 3.21 20.06
N ARG A 166 8.65 4.18 19.14
CA ARG A 166 8.11 5.52 19.42
C ARG A 166 6.64 5.50 19.80
N LEU A 167 5.82 4.71 19.07
CA LEU A 167 4.40 4.57 19.39
C LEU A 167 4.20 4.00 20.79
N THR A 168 5.00 3.01 21.19
CA THR A 168 4.96 2.43 22.54
C THR A 168 5.28 3.48 23.60
N GLN A 169 6.30 4.29 23.37
CA GLN A 169 6.69 5.38 24.29
C GLN A 169 5.61 6.45 24.40
N VAL A 170 5.04 6.86 23.27
CA VAL A 170 3.97 7.87 23.20
C VAL A 170 2.71 7.38 23.89
N ILE A 171 2.28 6.12 23.69
CA ILE A 171 1.12 5.54 24.38
C ILE A 171 1.36 5.48 25.90
N ALA A 172 2.55 5.05 26.35
CA ALA A 172 2.88 5.01 27.77
C ALA A 172 2.85 6.42 28.41
N GLN A 173 3.27 7.45 27.68
CA GLN A 173 3.16 8.83 28.12
C GLN A 173 1.71 9.33 28.13
N ALA A 174 0.95 9.04 27.09
CA ALA A 174 -0.45 9.41 26.94
C ALA A 174 -1.31 8.78 28.04
N HIS A 175 -1.05 7.52 28.39
CA HIS A 175 -1.73 6.85 29.49
C HIS A 175 -1.57 7.58 30.84
N ARG A 176 -0.35 8.04 31.16
CA ARG A 176 -0.07 8.79 32.40
C ARG A 176 -0.73 10.16 32.40
N ASN A 177 -0.75 10.84 31.25
CA ASN A 177 -1.21 12.22 31.12
C ASN A 177 -2.67 12.34 30.68
N ARG A 178 -3.38 11.23 30.45
CA ARG A 178 -4.76 11.16 29.91
C ARG A 178 -4.89 11.89 28.57
N LEU A 179 -3.90 11.73 27.70
CA LEU A 179 -3.90 12.30 26.36
C LEU A 179 -4.40 11.27 25.34
N ARG A 180 -4.83 11.76 24.19
CA ARG A 180 -5.17 10.95 23.02
C ARG A 180 -3.98 10.87 22.06
N VAL A 181 -3.75 9.70 21.51
CA VAL A 181 -2.77 9.43 20.45
C VAL A 181 -3.53 8.93 19.22
N ALA A 182 -3.18 9.42 18.05
CA ALA A 182 -3.71 8.81 16.82
C ALA A 182 -2.60 8.15 16.02
N LEU A 183 -2.97 7.07 15.36
CA LEU A 183 -2.20 6.42 14.33
C LEU A 183 -2.92 6.59 13.00
N MET A 184 -2.22 7.13 12.02
CA MET A 184 -2.68 7.25 10.64
C MET A 184 -1.87 6.31 9.77
N HIS A 185 -2.52 5.37 9.10
CA HIS A 185 -1.91 4.47 8.13
C HIS A 185 -2.28 4.91 6.72
N ILE A 186 -1.31 4.98 5.82
CA ILE A 186 -1.43 5.53 4.46
C ILE A 186 -0.89 4.51 3.49
N ASP A 187 -1.61 4.23 2.41
CA ASP A 187 -1.20 3.36 1.32
C ASP A 187 -1.40 4.09 -0.02
N LEU A 188 -0.38 4.05 -0.89
CA LEU A 188 -0.45 4.68 -2.20
C LEU A 188 -1.26 3.81 -3.16
N ASP A 189 -2.38 4.33 -3.63
CA ASP A 189 -3.31 3.59 -4.48
C ASP A 189 -2.66 3.13 -5.78
N ARG A 190 -2.85 1.84 -6.12
CA ARG A 190 -2.35 1.23 -7.36
C ARG A 190 -0.84 1.36 -7.59
N PHE A 191 -0.04 1.56 -6.55
CA PHE A 191 1.42 1.70 -6.68
C PHE A 191 2.08 0.49 -7.38
N LYS A 192 1.54 -0.72 -7.19
CA LYS A 192 1.99 -1.91 -7.90
C LYS A 192 1.93 -1.75 -9.41
N VAL A 193 0.86 -1.12 -9.94
CA VAL A 193 0.69 -0.85 -11.38
C VAL A 193 1.80 0.09 -11.89
N VAL A 194 2.16 1.12 -11.10
CA VAL A 194 3.27 2.02 -11.43
C VAL A 194 4.57 1.22 -11.60
N ASN A 195 4.87 0.32 -10.66
CA ASN A 195 6.07 -0.52 -10.74
C ASN A 195 6.06 -1.49 -11.93
N GLU A 196 4.92 -2.07 -12.24
CA GLU A 196 4.77 -3.05 -13.34
C GLU A 196 4.82 -2.37 -14.71
N THR A 197 4.30 -1.14 -14.82
CA THR A 197 4.21 -0.41 -16.11
C THR A 197 5.45 0.44 -16.38
N LEU A 198 5.96 1.17 -15.37
CA LEU A 198 7.02 2.16 -15.52
C LEU A 198 8.36 1.72 -14.91
N GLY A 199 8.36 0.58 -14.22
CA GLY A 199 9.57 0.02 -13.62
C GLY A 199 9.85 0.54 -12.21
N ARG A 200 10.64 -0.24 -11.45
CA ARG A 200 10.94 0.01 -10.03
C ARG A 200 11.67 1.32 -9.78
N TYR A 201 12.48 1.79 -10.71
CA TYR A 201 13.21 3.05 -10.56
C TYR A 201 12.24 4.25 -10.42
N VAL A 202 11.18 4.27 -11.24
CA VAL A 202 10.13 5.29 -11.18
C VAL A 202 9.34 5.19 -9.87
N GLY A 203 9.00 3.96 -9.45
CA GLY A 203 8.35 3.71 -8.17
C GLY A 203 9.18 4.19 -6.97
N ASP A 204 10.50 3.92 -6.97
CA ASP A 204 11.41 4.39 -5.92
C ASP A 204 11.51 5.93 -5.87
N ALA A 205 11.51 6.59 -7.02
CA ALA A 205 11.49 8.05 -7.10
C ALA A 205 10.17 8.63 -6.56
N LEU A 206 9.04 8.00 -6.88
CA LEU A 206 7.71 8.35 -6.38
C LEU A 206 7.65 8.20 -4.85
N LEU A 207 8.14 7.08 -4.30
CA LEU A 207 8.18 6.85 -2.85
C LEU A 207 9.00 7.90 -2.10
N LYS A 208 10.13 8.34 -2.64
CA LYS A 208 10.94 9.44 -2.06
C LYS A 208 10.17 10.75 -2.03
N GLN A 209 9.50 11.09 -3.12
CA GLN A 209 8.69 12.31 -3.21
C GLN A 209 7.48 12.25 -2.28
N ALA A 210 6.79 11.09 -2.20
CA ALA A 210 5.67 10.88 -1.28
C ALA A 210 6.12 11.05 0.18
N ALA A 211 7.26 10.44 0.56
CA ALA A 211 7.85 10.59 1.89
C ALA A 211 8.13 12.06 2.25
N GLU A 212 8.65 12.83 1.29
CA GLU A 212 8.92 14.26 1.50
C GLU A 212 7.64 15.08 1.64
N ARG A 213 6.61 14.80 0.82
CA ARG A 213 5.31 15.47 0.91
C ARG A 213 4.62 15.20 2.26
N VAL A 214 4.55 13.94 2.67
CA VAL A 214 3.96 13.56 3.97
C VAL A 214 4.72 14.23 5.11
N ARG A 215 6.07 14.23 5.08
CA ARG A 215 6.88 14.88 6.11
C ARG A 215 6.66 16.40 6.18
N LYS A 216 6.46 17.07 5.04
CA LYS A 216 6.19 18.51 4.99
C LYS A 216 4.77 18.86 5.47
N ALA A 217 3.82 17.94 5.31
CA ALA A 217 2.43 18.09 5.75
C ALA A 217 2.22 17.80 7.25
N THR A 218 3.26 17.34 7.97
CA THR A 218 3.19 16.97 9.39
C THR A 218 4.03 17.89 10.26
N HIS A 219 3.78 17.92 11.57
CA HIS A 219 4.54 18.70 12.54
C HIS A 219 5.82 17.98 12.98
N GLU A 220 6.79 18.71 13.49
CA GLU A 220 8.06 18.14 14.03
C GLU A 220 7.85 17.17 15.20
N THR A 221 6.74 17.32 15.92
CA THR A 221 6.35 16.42 17.02
C THR A 221 5.82 15.08 16.56
N ASP A 222 5.36 15.00 15.31
CA ASP A 222 4.77 13.80 14.74
C ASP A 222 5.87 12.85 14.26
N THR A 223 5.59 11.57 14.29
CA THR A 223 6.52 10.59 13.74
C THR A 223 5.98 10.06 12.42
N VAL A 224 6.64 10.44 11.34
CA VAL A 224 6.37 9.87 10.01
C VAL A 224 7.31 8.70 9.79
N ALA A 225 6.78 7.55 9.37
CA ALA A 225 7.53 6.33 9.12
C ALA A 225 7.11 5.69 7.79
N ARG A 226 8.01 4.92 7.17
CA ARG A 226 7.67 3.98 6.11
C ARG A 226 7.77 2.56 6.63
N VAL A 227 6.64 1.85 6.64
CA VAL A 227 6.54 0.52 7.27
C VAL A 227 6.79 -0.65 6.30
N GLY A 228 6.74 -0.38 5.00
CA GLY A 228 7.09 -1.33 3.94
C GLY A 228 6.38 -0.99 2.63
N GLY A 229 6.88 -1.47 1.50
CA GLY A 229 6.24 -1.26 0.20
C GLY A 229 5.87 0.20 -0.08
N ASP A 230 4.60 0.45 -0.26
CA ASP A 230 3.91 1.72 -0.49
C ASP A 230 3.20 2.29 0.75
N GLU A 231 3.46 1.69 1.93
CA GLU A 231 2.79 2.02 3.18
C GLU A 231 3.60 3.01 4.02
N PHE A 232 2.94 4.10 4.44
CA PHE A 232 3.45 5.07 5.39
C PHE A 232 2.59 5.09 6.65
N THR A 233 3.18 5.50 7.76
CA THR A 233 2.47 5.63 9.04
C THR A 233 2.86 6.93 9.72
N ILE A 234 1.88 7.61 10.31
CA ILE A 234 2.10 8.81 11.11
C ILE A 234 1.57 8.56 12.51
N VAL A 235 2.38 8.85 13.51
CA VAL A 235 2.00 8.86 14.93
C VAL A 235 1.81 10.29 15.38
N PHE A 236 0.61 10.63 15.83
CA PHE A 236 0.25 11.94 16.41
C PHE A 236 0.23 11.80 17.94
N PRO A 237 1.21 12.36 18.65
CA PRO A 237 1.39 12.11 20.08
C PRO A 237 0.37 12.83 20.98
N ASN A 238 -0.34 13.83 20.46
CA ASN A 238 -1.31 14.61 21.21
C ASN A 238 -2.44 15.09 20.28
N VAL A 239 -3.57 14.38 20.30
CA VAL A 239 -4.75 14.72 19.50
C VAL A 239 -5.71 15.56 20.33
N THR A 240 -5.87 16.82 19.94
CA THR A 240 -6.76 17.76 20.63
C THR A 240 -8.22 17.67 20.17
N SER A 241 -8.46 17.34 18.89
CA SER A 241 -9.80 17.14 18.35
C SER A 241 -9.80 16.23 17.12
N LEU A 242 -10.93 15.57 16.84
CA LEU A 242 -11.13 14.77 15.64
C LEU A 242 -11.12 15.64 14.38
N GLN A 243 -11.63 16.88 14.47
CA GLN A 243 -11.62 17.82 13.34
C GLN A 243 -10.20 18.17 12.90
N ALA A 244 -9.28 18.39 13.86
CA ALA A 244 -7.88 18.66 13.54
C ALA A 244 -7.22 17.45 12.85
N LEU A 245 -7.57 16.24 13.28
CA LEU A 245 -7.05 15.01 12.69
C LEU A 245 -7.63 14.76 11.28
N SER A 246 -8.93 15.05 11.08
CA SER A 246 -9.55 15.01 9.74
C SER A 246 -8.89 16.00 8.79
N ALA A 247 -8.68 17.25 9.24
CA ALA A 247 -8.00 18.27 8.43
C ALA A 247 -6.56 17.85 8.06
N ALA A 248 -5.83 17.21 9.00
CA ALA A 248 -4.51 16.66 8.70
C ALA A 248 -4.57 15.56 7.64
N ALA A 249 -5.57 14.68 7.71
CA ALA A 249 -5.77 13.62 6.71
C ALA A 249 -6.10 14.21 5.32
N GLU A 250 -6.96 15.21 5.25
CA GLU A 250 -7.31 15.92 4.01
C GLU A 250 -6.07 16.58 3.38
N VAL A 251 -5.29 17.30 4.17
CA VAL A 251 -4.04 17.94 3.68
C VAL A 251 -3.07 16.91 3.12
N ILE A 252 -2.93 15.75 3.78
CA ILE A 252 -2.04 14.67 3.32
C ILE A 252 -2.56 14.06 2.01
N LEU A 253 -3.87 13.80 1.90
CA LEU A 253 -4.47 13.30 0.67
C LEU A 253 -4.29 14.29 -0.49
N ASP A 254 -4.54 15.57 -0.25
CA ASP A 254 -4.36 16.62 -1.26
C ASP A 254 -2.90 16.73 -1.73
N GLU A 255 -1.94 16.67 -0.80
CA GLU A 255 -0.51 16.70 -1.15
C GLU A 255 -0.08 15.46 -1.94
N LEU A 256 -0.61 14.28 -1.62
CA LEU A 256 -0.32 13.04 -2.34
C LEU A 256 -1.03 12.97 -3.69
N ALA A 257 -2.21 13.58 -3.85
CA ALA A 257 -2.93 13.64 -5.12
C ALA A 257 -2.31 14.60 -6.15
N ARG A 258 -1.41 15.51 -5.73
CA ARG A 258 -0.68 16.39 -6.67
C ARG A 258 0.21 15.58 -7.61
N PRO A 259 0.37 16.01 -8.87
CA PRO A 259 1.23 15.32 -9.83
C PRO A 259 2.64 15.08 -9.31
N PHE A 260 3.16 13.87 -9.54
CA PHE A 260 4.55 13.51 -9.25
C PHE A 260 5.39 13.65 -10.52
N PRO A 261 6.37 14.57 -10.57
CA PRO A 261 7.24 14.71 -11.73
C PRO A 261 8.17 13.49 -11.86
N SER A 262 8.21 12.88 -13.06
CA SER A 262 9.08 11.76 -13.38
C SER A 262 9.47 11.82 -14.86
N ASP A 263 10.76 12.01 -15.17
CA ASP A 263 11.36 12.00 -16.51
C ASP A 263 10.57 12.79 -17.57
N GLY A 264 10.08 13.99 -17.19
CA GLY A 264 9.33 14.88 -18.08
C GLY A 264 7.85 14.54 -18.25
N GLN A 265 7.35 13.57 -17.52
CA GLN A 265 5.94 13.22 -17.41
C GLN A 265 5.42 13.49 -15.99
N GLU A 266 4.11 13.65 -15.86
CA GLU A 266 3.44 13.79 -14.59
C GLU A 266 2.70 12.49 -14.26
N LEU A 267 2.96 11.91 -13.09
CA LEU A 267 2.25 10.74 -12.59
C LEU A 267 1.22 11.17 -11.56
N PHE A 268 0.03 10.62 -11.67
CA PHE A 268 -1.07 10.85 -10.73
C PHE A 268 -1.27 9.58 -9.89
N VAL A 269 -1.07 9.70 -8.59
CA VAL A 269 -1.27 8.62 -7.63
C VAL A 269 -2.03 9.22 -6.45
N SER A 270 -3.11 8.56 -6.04
CA SER A 270 -3.86 8.90 -4.83
C SER A 270 -3.41 8.03 -3.66
N ALA A 271 -3.98 8.25 -2.49
CA ALA A 271 -3.73 7.44 -1.31
C ALA A 271 -5.02 7.08 -0.58
N SER A 272 -5.02 5.94 0.09
CA SER A 272 -6.07 5.54 1.02
C SER A 272 -5.54 5.61 2.45
N VAL A 273 -6.31 6.21 3.35
CA VAL A 273 -5.88 6.52 4.72
C VAL A 273 -6.80 5.89 5.74
N GLY A 274 -6.22 5.23 6.75
CA GLY A 274 -6.94 4.70 7.90
C GLY A 274 -6.46 5.33 9.21
N LEU A 275 -7.38 5.68 10.08
CA LEU A 275 -7.13 6.35 11.36
C LEU A 275 -7.67 5.54 12.53
N SER A 276 -6.89 5.42 13.58
CA SER A 276 -7.32 4.84 14.87
C SER A 276 -6.80 5.68 16.03
N LEU A 277 -7.54 5.68 17.15
CA LEU A 277 -7.27 6.50 18.32
C LEU A 277 -7.06 5.66 19.57
N TYR A 278 -6.05 6.03 20.35
CA TYR A 278 -5.85 5.58 21.71
C TYR A 278 -6.35 6.66 22.69
N PRO A 279 -7.09 6.35 23.73
CA PRO A 279 -7.58 5.01 24.12
C PRO A 279 -8.95 4.66 23.51
N ASP A 280 -9.55 5.52 22.67
CA ASP A 280 -10.96 5.42 22.25
C ASP A 280 -11.22 4.14 21.44
N ASP A 281 -10.32 3.77 20.51
CA ASP A 281 -10.48 2.62 19.62
C ASP A 281 -9.64 1.40 20.07
N ALA A 282 -8.54 1.60 20.80
CA ALA A 282 -7.58 0.54 21.10
C ALA A 282 -6.94 0.73 22.47
N GLY A 283 -6.67 -0.38 23.17
CA GLY A 283 -5.98 -0.40 24.47
C GLY A 283 -4.48 -0.71 24.37
N SER A 284 -4.00 -1.14 23.20
CA SER A 284 -2.62 -1.56 22.97
C SER A 284 -2.08 -1.07 21.63
N VAL A 285 -0.73 -1.09 21.46
CA VAL A 285 -0.05 -0.75 20.21
C VAL A 285 -0.51 -1.64 19.05
N ASP A 286 -0.59 -2.96 19.29
CA ASP A 286 -0.95 -3.92 18.25
C ASP A 286 -2.40 -3.74 17.79
N GLU A 287 -3.31 -3.47 18.71
CA GLU A 287 -4.71 -3.15 18.38
C GLU A 287 -4.81 -1.86 17.59
N LEU A 288 -4.08 -0.82 17.99
CA LEU A 288 -4.09 0.48 17.31
C LEU A 288 -3.63 0.35 15.86
N ILE A 289 -2.56 -0.40 15.61
CA ILE A 289 -2.05 -0.68 14.27
C ILE A 289 -3.10 -1.46 13.46
N LYS A 290 -3.63 -2.56 14.03
CA LYS A 290 -4.65 -3.39 13.36
C LYS A 290 -5.91 -2.60 13.01
N HIS A 291 -6.32 -1.68 13.87
CA HIS A 291 -7.51 -0.87 13.67
C HIS A 291 -7.30 0.21 12.59
N ALA A 292 -6.11 0.83 12.54
CA ALA A 292 -5.74 1.73 11.46
C ALA A 292 -5.69 1.02 10.09
N ASP A 293 -5.16 -0.23 10.05
CA ASP A 293 -5.16 -1.07 8.84
C ASP A 293 -6.58 -1.38 8.36
N ALA A 294 -7.49 -1.76 9.29
CA ALA A 294 -8.87 -2.03 8.96
C ALA A 294 -9.59 -0.79 8.38
N ALA A 295 -9.34 0.39 8.97
CA ALA A 295 -9.87 1.65 8.49
C ALA A 295 -9.31 2.01 7.09
N MET A 296 -8.01 1.83 6.85
CA MET A 296 -7.39 2.04 5.55
C MET A 296 -7.95 1.08 4.48
N SER A 297 -8.15 -0.19 4.84
CA SER A 297 -8.80 -1.15 3.96
C SER A 297 -10.23 -0.72 3.59
N SER A 298 -10.99 -0.19 4.55
CA SER A 298 -12.31 0.40 4.29
C SER A 298 -12.23 1.59 3.34
N ALA A 299 -11.24 2.50 3.50
CA ALA A 299 -11.03 3.62 2.59
C ALA A 299 -10.79 3.16 1.15
N LYS A 300 -9.99 2.09 0.94
CA LYS A 300 -9.77 1.49 -0.38
C LYS A 300 -11.07 0.99 -1.02
N HIS A 301 -11.98 0.41 -0.22
CA HIS A 301 -13.26 -0.13 -0.70
C HIS A 301 -14.29 0.96 -1.00
N LEU A 302 -14.25 2.08 -0.28
CA LEU A 302 -15.13 3.23 -0.48
C LEU A 302 -14.70 4.14 -1.64
N GLY A 303 -13.89 3.62 -2.57
CA GLY A 303 -13.54 4.33 -3.80
C GLY A 303 -12.11 4.87 -3.86
N ARG A 304 -11.27 4.59 -2.86
CA ARG A 304 -9.90 5.12 -2.74
C ARG A 304 -9.86 6.65 -2.62
N ASN A 305 -8.68 7.24 -2.55
CA ASN A 305 -8.49 8.69 -2.43
C ASN A 305 -9.35 9.32 -1.32
N ASN A 306 -9.45 8.65 -0.18
CA ASN A 306 -10.21 9.10 0.98
C ASN A 306 -9.58 8.60 2.28
N PHE A 307 -10.10 9.07 3.40
CA PHE A 307 -9.72 8.58 4.72
C PHE A 307 -10.93 8.02 5.48
N GLN A 308 -10.68 7.06 6.36
CA GLN A 308 -11.67 6.50 7.26
C GLN A 308 -11.14 6.43 8.69
N PHE A 309 -12.01 6.76 9.65
CA PHE A 309 -11.78 6.44 11.06
C PHE A 309 -12.22 5.01 11.35
N TYR A 310 -11.49 4.35 12.22
CA TYR A 310 -11.87 3.01 12.65
C TYR A 310 -13.26 2.99 13.31
N THR A 311 -14.01 1.95 13.00
CA THR A 311 -15.24 1.59 13.70
C THR A 311 -15.21 0.10 14.04
N ALA A 312 -15.86 -0.30 15.14
CA ALA A 312 -15.84 -1.70 15.61
C ALA A 312 -16.36 -2.71 14.56
N GLY A 313 -17.21 -2.27 13.63
CA GLY A 313 -17.72 -3.10 12.52
C GLY A 313 -16.68 -3.44 11.45
N MET A 314 -15.66 -2.60 11.25
CA MET A 314 -14.67 -2.75 10.16
C MET A 314 -13.84 -4.04 10.25
N ASN A 315 -13.51 -4.48 11.46
CA ASN A 315 -12.82 -5.77 11.64
C ASN A 315 -13.65 -6.96 11.14
N GLN A 316 -14.98 -6.91 11.34
CA GLN A 316 -15.89 -7.94 10.85
C GLN A 316 -15.98 -7.89 9.31
N GLU A 317 -16.03 -6.71 8.72
CA GLU A 317 -16.03 -6.54 7.26
C GLU A 317 -14.79 -7.12 6.59
N VAL A 318 -13.61 -6.90 7.17
CA VAL A 318 -12.34 -7.47 6.68
C VAL A 318 -12.37 -9.00 6.77
N GLN A 319 -12.86 -9.57 7.88
CA GLN A 319 -13.00 -11.02 8.04
C GLN A 319 -14.02 -11.61 7.07
N ASP A 320 -15.19 -10.97 6.94
CA ASP A 320 -16.23 -11.39 6.00
C ASP A 320 -15.69 -11.38 4.56
N ARG A 321 -14.92 -10.36 4.18
CA ARG A 321 -14.32 -10.26 2.85
C ARG A 321 -13.35 -11.41 2.55
N MET A 322 -12.50 -11.79 3.52
CA MET A 322 -11.61 -12.96 3.36
C MET A 322 -12.42 -14.24 3.18
N LEU A 323 -13.52 -14.39 3.92
CA LEU A 323 -14.43 -15.54 3.78
C LEU A 323 -15.13 -15.53 2.42
N ILE A 324 -15.55 -14.36 1.94
CA ILE A 324 -16.16 -14.17 0.62
C ILE A 324 -15.17 -14.56 -0.48
N GLU A 325 -13.95 -14.03 -0.46
CA GLU A 325 -12.93 -14.35 -1.47
C GLU A 325 -12.61 -15.85 -1.51
N ALA A 326 -12.37 -16.45 -0.34
CA ALA A 326 -12.10 -17.89 -0.25
C ALA A 326 -13.29 -18.74 -0.72
N GLY A 327 -14.51 -18.32 -0.39
CA GLY A 327 -15.76 -19.00 -0.77
C GLY A 327 -16.04 -18.94 -2.27
N LEU A 328 -15.81 -17.77 -2.91
CA LEU A 328 -16.06 -17.58 -4.35
C LEU A 328 -15.30 -18.57 -5.24
N ARG A 329 -14.07 -18.96 -4.84
CA ARG A 329 -13.25 -19.94 -5.58
C ARG A 329 -13.93 -21.31 -5.73
N THR A 330 -14.86 -21.64 -4.86
CA THR A 330 -15.54 -22.95 -4.84
C THR A 330 -17.06 -22.85 -4.94
N ALA A 331 -17.63 -21.64 -4.98
CA ALA A 331 -19.09 -21.42 -4.95
C ALA A 331 -19.84 -22.12 -6.09
N ILE A 332 -19.28 -22.10 -7.32
CA ILE A 332 -19.85 -22.79 -8.49
C ILE A 332 -19.87 -24.30 -8.25
N GLN A 333 -18.74 -24.90 -7.83
CA GLN A 333 -18.61 -26.35 -7.63
C GLN A 333 -19.50 -26.88 -6.52
N ARG A 334 -19.79 -26.03 -5.52
CA ARG A 334 -20.63 -26.37 -4.36
C ARG A 334 -22.11 -26.05 -4.58
N ASN A 335 -22.50 -25.57 -5.77
CA ASN A 335 -23.87 -25.16 -6.07
C ASN A 335 -24.42 -24.11 -5.07
N GLU A 336 -23.57 -23.18 -4.65
CA GLU A 336 -23.93 -22.10 -3.74
C GLU A 336 -24.52 -20.88 -4.44
N LEU A 337 -24.33 -20.79 -5.78
CA LEU A 337 -24.86 -19.75 -6.64
C LEU A 337 -26.23 -20.15 -7.22
N SER A 338 -27.10 -19.17 -7.37
CA SER A 338 -28.41 -19.32 -8.03
C SER A 338 -28.83 -18.05 -8.73
N LEU A 339 -29.72 -18.14 -9.71
CA LEU A 339 -30.36 -16.99 -10.36
C LEU A 339 -31.80 -16.83 -9.87
N VAL A 340 -32.19 -15.60 -9.63
CA VAL A 340 -33.56 -15.17 -9.48
C VAL A 340 -33.89 -14.14 -10.56
N TYR A 341 -35.15 -13.97 -10.86
CA TYR A 341 -35.61 -13.24 -12.04
C TYR A 341 -36.58 -12.13 -11.63
N GLN A 342 -36.23 -10.87 -11.94
CA GLN A 342 -37.09 -9.74 -11.68
C GLN A 342 -37.90 -9.38 -12.94
N PRO A 343 -39.25 -9.30 -12.87
CA PRO A 343 -40.06 -9.07 -14.06
C PRO A 343 -39.86 -7.70 -14.67
N LYS A 344 -39.76 -7.64 -16.00
CA LYS A 344 -39.81 -6.43 -16.86
C LYS A 344 -41.18 -6.31 -17.49
N ILE A 345 -41.79 -5.14 -17.36
CA ILE A 345 -43.18 -4.87 -17.78
C ILE A 345 -43.20 -3.92 -18.97
N ASP A 346 -43.98 -4.26 -19.97
CA ASP A 346 -44.38 -3.36 -21.05
C ASP A 346 -45.52 -2.46 -20.54
N LEU A 347 -45.31 -1.15 -20.49
CA LEU A 347 -46.24 -0.20 -19.88
C LEU A 347 -47.50 0.01 -20.72
N ALA A 348 -47.43 -0.20 -22.03
CA ALA A 348 -48.58 -0.09 -22.93
C ALA A 348 -49.53 -1.27 -22.79
N THR A 349 -48.99 -2.51 -22.72
CA THR A 349 -49.78 -3.74 -22.63
C THR A 349 -50.00 -4.21 -21.20
N ARG A 350 -49.22 -3.69 -20.23
CA ARG A 350 -49.16 -4.16 -18.85
C ARG A 350 -48.80 -5.65 -18.69
N ARG A 351 -48.08 -6.21 -19.66
CA ARG A 351 -47.65 -7.61 -19.64
C ARG A 351 -46.17 -7.73 -19.35
N ILE A 352 -45.79 -8.82 -18.70
CA ILE A 352 -44.42 -9.22 -18.56
C ILE A 352 -43.89 -9.67 -19.90
N PHE A 353 -42.83 -9.04 -20.41
CA PHE A 353 -42.19 -9.43 -21.66
C PHE A 353 -40.85 -10.11 -21.43
N GLY A 354 -40.27 -9.96 -20.24
CA GLY A 354 -38.98 -10.52 -19.88
C GLY A 354 -38.68 -10.38 -18.39
N ALA A 355 -37.47 -10.71 -18.03
CA ALA A 355 -36.97 -10.54 -16.65
C ALA A 355 -35.48 -10.32 -16.64
N GLU A 356 -34.99 -9.65 -15.62
CA GLU A 356 -33.57 -9.54 -15.32
C GLU A 356 -33.13 -10.71 -14.45
N ALA A 357 -32.05 -11.40 -14.86
CA ALA A 357 -31.41 -12.48 -14.08
C ALA A 357 -30.46 -11.90 -13.06
N LEU A 358 -30.80 -12.05 -11.81
CA LEU A 358 -30.07 -11.51 -10.67
C LEU A 358 -29.35 -12.63 -9.91
N LEU A 359 -28.04 -12.54 -9.83
CA LEU A 359 -27.21 -13.52 -9.13
C LEU A 359 -27.45 -13.47 -7.63
N ARG A 360 -27.53 -14.64 -7.01
CA ARG A 360 -27.66 -14.84 -5.56
C ARG A 360 -26.62 -15.84 -5.08
N TRP A 361 -26.00 -15.57 -3.96
CA TRP A 361 -25.05 -16.48 -3.34
C TRP A 361 -25.44 -16.80 -1.90
N LYS A 362 -25.63 -18.10 -1.64
CA LYS A 362 -25.92 -18.63 -0.31
C LYS A 362 -24.65 -19.25 0.26
N HIS A 363 -23.87 -18.43 0.99
CA HIS A 363 -22.63 -18.89 1.63
C HIS A 363 -22.94 -19.72 2.89
N PRO A 364 -22.22 -20.85 3.14
CA PRO A 364 -22.52 -21.76 4.26
C PRO A 364 -22.46 -21.11 5.64
N LYS A 365 -21.56 -20.14 5.84
CA LYS A 365 -21.35 -19.45 7.13
C LYS A 365 -21.99 -18.06 7.21
N LEU A 366 -21.99 -17.32 6.11
CA LEU A 366 -22.45 -15.92 6.06
C LEU A 366 -23.92 -15.80 5.62
N GLY A 367 -24.58 -16.91 5.27
CA GLY A 367 -25.95 -16.90 4.76
C GLY A 367 -26.06 -16.29 3.35
N MET A 368 -27.16 -15.58 3.08
CA MET A 368 -27.35 -14.89 1.79
C MET A 368 -26.47 -13.65 1.71
N ILE A 369 -25.55 -13.62 0.75
CA ILE A 369 -24.66 -12.48 0.48
C ILE A 369 -25.21 -11.72 -0.73
N PRO A 370 -25.46 -10.40 -0.61
CA PRO A 370 -25.93 -9.60 -1.74
C PRO A 370 -24.82 -9.39 -2.79
N PRO A 371 -25.17 -9.26 -4.10
CA PRO A 371 -24.20 -9.02 -5.17
C PRO A 371 -23.29 -7.83 -4.92
N SER A 372 -23.80 -6.74 -4.35
CA SER A 372 -23.02 -5.53 -4.01
C SER A 372 -21.84 -5.80 -3.08
N ARG A 373 -21.87 -6.90 -2.28
CA ARG A 373 -20.76 -7.29 -1.39
C ARG A 373 -19.78 -8.24 -2.05
N PHE A 374 -20.21 -9.17 -2.91
CA PHE A 374 -19.30 -10.20 -3.41
C PHE A 374 -18.83 -9.98 -4.85
N VAL A 375 -19.59 -9.25 -5.70
CA VAL A 375 -19.17 -8.96 -7.09
C VAL A 375 -17.88 -8.14 -7.14
N PRO A 376 -17.71 -7.06 -6.36
CA PRO A 376 -16.43 -6.33 -6.31
C PRO A 376 -15.25 -7.21 -5.87
N VAL A 377 -15.48 -8.13 -4.91
CA VAL A 377 -14.45 -9.08 -4.49
C VAL A 377 -14.09 -10.07 -5.61
N ALA A 378 -15.10 -10.55 -6.36
CA ALA A 378 -14.89 -11.42 -7.51
C ALA A 378 -14.08 -10.72 -8.62
N GLU A 379 -14.34 -9.44 -8.88
CA GLU A 379 -13.60 -8.63 -9.85
C GLU A 379 -12.13 -8.46 -9.43
N GLU A 380 -11.87 -8.05 -8.19
CA GLU A 380 -10.51 -7.88 -7.68
C GLU A 380 -9.71 -9.19 -7.66
N ALA A 381 -10.38 -10.30 -7.30
CA ALA A 381 -9.77 -11.63 -7.26
C ALA A 381 -9.62 -12.29 -8.65
N GLY A 382 -10.11 -11.66 -9.74
CA GLY A 382 -10.08 -12.21 -11.10
C GLY A 382 -11.02 -13.40 -11.31
N LEU A 383 -12.05 -13.53 -10.48
CA LEU A 383 -13.03 -14.64 -10.54
C LEU A 383 -14.30 -14.29 -11.33
N VAL A 384 -14.46 -13.01 -11.69
CA VAL A 384 -15.67 -12.51 -12.36
C VAL A 384 -15.92 -13.18 -13.72
N GLY A 385 -14.86 -13.54 -14.46
CA GLY A 385 -15.00 -14.26 -15.74
C GLY A 385 -15.69 -15.61 -15.58
N GLN A 386 -15.25 -16.44 -14.65
CA GLN A 386 -15.83 -17.77 -14.39
C GLN A 386 -17.27 -17.66 -13.86
N ILE A 387 -17.54 -16.69 -13.00
CA ILE A 387 -18.88 -16.45 -12.46
C ILE A 387 -19.80 -15.97 -13.58
N GLY A 388 -19.35 -15.03 -14.41
CA GLY A 388 -20.12 -14.51 -15.54
C GLY A 388 -20.43 -15.56 -16.60
N GLU A 389 -19.49 -16.44 -16.94
CA GLU A 389 -19.72 -17.60 -17.79
C GLU A 389 -20.82 -18.51 -17.21
N TRP A 390 -20.74 -18.83 -15.92
CA TRP A 390 -21.75 -19.62 -15.23
C TRP A 390 -23.13 -18.95 -15.24
N VAL A 391 -23.20 -17.63 -15.04
CA VAL A 391 -24.44 -16.84 -15.09
C VAL A 391 -25.04 -16.89 -16.48
N LEU A 392 -24.26 -16.59 -17.52
CA LEU A 392 -24.72 -16.64 -18.93
C LEU A 392 -25.21 -18.03 -19.33
N TYR A 393 -24.45 -19.08 -18.98
CA TYR A 393 -24.84 -20.45 -19.25
C TYR A 393 -26.14 -20.82 -18.55
N THR A 394 -26.29 -20.47 -17.27
CA THR A 394 -27.50 -20.77 -16.50
C THR A 394 -28.71 -20.01 -17.02
N ALA A 395 -28.53 -18.73 -17.37
CA ALA A 395 -29.59 -17.91 -17.97
C ALA A 395 -30.03 -18.46 -19.37
N CYS A 396 -29.08 -18.79 -20.23
CA CYS A 396 -29.39 -19.36 -21.54
C CYS A 396 -30.10 -20.72 -21.43
N ARG A 397 -29.68 -21.58 -20.48
CA ARG A 397 -30.39 -22.84 -20.21
C ARG A 397 -31.83 -22.58 -19.76
N GLN A 398 -32.05 -21.57 -18.90
CA GLN A 398 -33.40 -21.22 -18.45
C GLN A 398 -34.24 -20.61 -19.56
N ILE A 399 -33.66 -19.81 -20.46
CA ILE A 399 -34.32 -19.34 -21.69
C ILE A 399 -34.83 -20.55 -22.52
N ARG A 400 -33.97 -21.55 -22.72
CA ARG A 400 -34.34 -22.76 -23.49
C ARG A 400 -35.46 -23.53 -22.80
N GLU A 401 -35.41 -23.74 -21.48
CA GLU A 401 -36.49 -24.40 -20.73
C GLU A 401 -37.83 -23.68 -20.89
N TRP A 402 -37.84 -22.34 -20.85
CA TRP A 402 -39.04 -21.56 -21.08
C TRP A 402 -39.54 -21.63 -22.52
N GLN A 403 -38.64 -21.60 -23.50
CA GLN A 403 -39.01 -21.78 -24.92
C GLN A 403 -39.67 -23.13 -25.17
N ASP A 404 -39.13 -24.21 -24.62
CA ASP A 404 -39.69 -25.55 -24.74
C ASP A 404 -41.05 -25.67 -24.05
N ALA A 405 -41.30 -24.90 -23.02
CA ALA A 405 -42.59 -24.77 -22.32
C ALA A 405 -43.57 -23.80 -23.04
N GLY A 406 -43.17 -23.16 -24.14
CA GLY A 406 -43.99 -22.22 -24.91
C GLY A 406 -43.98 -20.77 -24.43
N TYR A 407 -43.10 -20.41 -23.53
CA TYR A 407 -42.93 -19.04 -23.04
C TYR A 407 -41.81 -18.33 -23.82
N CYS A 408 -42.12 -17.19 -24.44
CA CYS A 408 -41.15 -16.36 -25.15
C CYS A 408 -40.73 -15.16 -24.24
N LEU A 409 -40.02 -15.44 -23.15
CA LEU A 409 -39.51 -14.41 -22.24
C LEU A 409 -38.10 -14.00 -22.62
N GLN A 410 -37.83 -12.70 -22.56
CA GLN A 410 -36.49 -12.14 -22.66
C GLN A 410 -35.81 -12.21 -21.32
N VAL A 411 -34.53 -12.57 -21.29
CA VAL A 411 -33.72 -12.61 -20.07
C VAL A 411 -32.52 -11.66 -20.21
N ALA A 412 -32.47 -10.70 -19.36
CA ALA A 412 -31.32 -9.78 -19.26
C ALA A 412 -30.29 -10.32 -18.30
N VAL A 413 -29.02 -10.19 -18.68
CA VAL A 413 -27.85 -10.62 -17.89
C VAL A 413 -26.85 -9.49 -17.80
N ASN A 414 -26.49 -9.13 -16.59
CA ASN A 414 -25.45 -8.15 -16.30
C ASN A 414 -24.06 -8.71 -16.61
N VAL A 415 -23.25 -7.95 -17.36
CA VAL A 415 -21.86 -8.25 -17.68
C VAL A 415 -20.98 -7.16 -17.09
N SER A 416 -20.00 -7.53 -16.26
CA SER A 416 -19.12 -6.55 -15.63
C SER A 416 -18.17 -5.90 -16.64
N ALA A 417 -17.75 -4.66 -16.35
CA ALA A 417 -16.77 -3.93 -17.17
C ALA A 417 -15.49 -4.76 -17.41
N ARG A 418 -15.00 -5.41 -16.35
CA ARG A 418 -13.79 -6.22 -16.41
C ARG A 418 -13.96 -7.46 -17.28
N GLN A 419 -15.10 -8.13 -17.15
CA GLN A 419 -15.44 -9.28 -17.99
C GLN A 419 -15.51 -8.88 -19.46
N PHE A 420 -16.14 -7.75 -19.77
CA PHE A 420 -16.28 -7.26 -21.14
C PHE A 420 -14.95 -6.84 -21.78
N GLN A 421 -13.99 -6.34 -20.98
CA GLN A 421 -12.67 -5.92 -21.46
C GLN A 421 -11.66 -7.05 -21.56
N GLU A 422 -11.67 -8.01 -20.63
CA GLU A 422 -10.67 -9.08 -20.56
C GLU A 422 -11.03 -10.33 -21.38
N TYR A 423 -12.32 -10.53 -21.73
CA TYR A 423 -12.80 -11.73 -22.41
C TYR A 423 -13.55 -11.39 -23.70
N ASP A 424 -13.50 -12.29 -24.69
CA ASP A 424 -14.35 -12.20 -25.89
C ASP A 424 -15.77 -12.66 -25.54
N VAL A 425 -16.58 -11.73 -25.03
CA VAL A 425 -17.96 -12.02 -24.61
C VAL A 425 -18.82 -12.46 -25.78
N ALA A 426 -18.57 -11.99 -27.01
CA ALA A 426 -19.36 -12.40 -28.19
C ALA A 426 -19.10 -13.87 -28.56
N GLU A 427 -17.85 -14.33 -28.50
CA GLU A 427 -17.51 -15.73 -28.71
C GLU A 427 -18.10 -16.62 -27.61
N LEU A 428 -17.96 -16.22 -26.36
CA LEU A 428 -18.51 -16.91 -25.19
C LEU A 428 -20.04 -17.09 -25.32
N VAL A 429 -20.76 -16.02 -25.64
CA VAL A 429 -22.22 -16.06 -25.83
C VAL A 429 -22.59 -16.98 -26.99
N MET A 430 -21.87 -16.92 -28.11
CA MET A 430 -22.11 -17.79 -29.28
C MET A 430 -21.96 -19.27 -28.93
N ASP A 431 -20.92 -19.63 -28.18
CA ASP A 431 -20.68 -21.01 -27.74
C ASP A 431 -21.76 -21.49 -26.77
N ILE A 432 -22.12 -20.67 -25.76
CA ILE A 432 -23.18 -20.97 -24.80
C ILE A 432 -24.53 -21.18 -25.51
N MET A 433 -24.85 -20.33 -26.49
CA MET A 433 -26.10 -20.46 -27.25
C MET A 433 -26.12 -21.72 -28.11
N ARG A 434 -24.98 -22.09 -28.70
CA ARG A 434 -24.87 -23.35 -29.45
C ARG A 434 -25.10 -24.57 -28.54
N ASP A 435 -24.52 -24.54 -27.33
CA ASP A 435 -24.61 -25.65 -26.38
C ASP A 435 -25.99 -25.78 -25.74
N THR A 436 -26.65 -24.66 -25.44
CA THR A 436 -27.95 -24.64 -24.76
C THR A 436 -29.14 -24.69 -25.73
N GLY A 437 -28.96 -24.24 -26.97
CA GLY A 437 -30.04 -24.06 -27.94
C GLY A 437 -30.96 -22.88 -27.66
N ALA A 438 -30.51 -21.92 -26.80
CA ALA A 438 -31.27 -20.70 -26.54
C ALA A 438 -31.31 -19.80 -27.77
N LEU A 439 -32.45 -19.13 -28.02
CA LEU A 439 -32.58 -18.18 -29.13
C LEU A 439 -32.01 -16.81 -28.73
N ALA A 440 -31.13 -16.27 -29.56
CA ALA A 440 -30.43 -15.00 -29.34
C ALA A 440 -31.36 -13.84 -29.00
N LYS A 441 -32.48 -13.71 -29.66
CA LYS A 441 -33.49 -12.68 -29.45
C LYS A 441 -34.10 -12.66 -28.02
N ASN A 442 -33.92 -13.74 -27.28
CA ASN A 442 -34.42 -13.88 -25.92
C ASN A 442 -33.32 -13.59 -24.88
N LEU A 443 -32.06 -13.35 -25.28
CA LEU A 443 -30.97 -12.91 -24.43
C LEU A 443 -30.75 -11.41 -24.60
N GLU A 444 -30.64 -10.70 -23.48
CA GLU A 444 -30.24 -9.30 -23.43
C GLU A 444 -28.96 -9.21 -22.57
N ILE A 445 -27.97 -8.48 -23.04
CA ILE A 445 -26.75 -8.19 -22.32
C ILE A 445 -26.83 -6.77 -21.80
N GLU A 446 -26.66 -6.61 -20.47
CA GLU A 446 -26.64 -5.33 -19.78
C GLU A 446 -25.21 -4.95 -19.40
N LEU A 447 -24.80 -3.74 -19.74
CA LEU A 447 -23.48 -3.17 -19.45
C LEU A 447 -23.66 -1.80 -18.85
N THR A 448 -22.90 -1.47 -17.80
CA THR A 448 -22.91 -0.13 -17.26
C THR A 448 -22.34 0.89 -18.26
N GLU A 449 -22.81 2.13 -18.19
CA GLU A 449 -22.32 3.23 -19.02
C GLU A 449 -20.79 3.33 -18.99
N SER A 450 -20.19 3.30 -17.80
CA SER A 450 -18.75 3.37 -17.61
C SER A 450 -17.99 2.20 -18.23
N ALA A 451 -18.57 0.99 -18.25
CA ALA A 451 -17.94 -0.18 -18.85
C ALA A 451 -17.70 -0.01 -20.36
N VAL A 452 -18.65 0.61 -21.05
CA VAL A 452 -18.59 0.82 -22.50
C VAL A 452 -17.74 2.03 -22.87
N MET A 453 -17.75 3.09 -22.04
CA MET A 453 -17.08 4.36 -22.35
C MET A 453 -15.57 4.36 -22.07
N ASN A 454 -15.05 3.47 -21.23
CA ASN A 454 -13.61 3.39 -20.92
C ASN A 454 -12.75 3.04 -22.15
N ASP A 455 -13.25 2.20 -23.07
CA ASP A 455 -12.65 1.90 -24.36
C ASP A 455 -13.75 1.77 -25.42
N ALA A 456 -14.28 2.90 -25.85
CA ALA A 456 -15.47 2.95 -26.71
C ALA A 456 -15.26 2.30 -28.09
N GLU A 457 -14.06 2.41 -28.69
CA GLU A 457 -13.80 1.85 -30.02
C GLU A 457 -13.78 0.30 -30.00
N SER A 458 -13.11 -0.30 -29.01
CA SER A 458 -13.11 -1.76 -28.83
C SER A 458 -14.49 -2.28 -28.45
N SER A 459 -15.18 -1.52 -27.58
CA SER A 459 -16.55 -1.84 -27.14
C SER A 459 -17.54 -1.90 -28.32
N ILE A 460 -17.49 -0.93 -29.25
CA ILE A 460 -18.35 -0.92 -30.45
C ILE A 460 -18.20 -2.23 -31.23
N VAL A 461 -16.97 -2.67 -31.51
CA VAL A 461 -16.72 -3.90 -32.30
C VAL A 461 -17.31 -5.14 -31.60
N SER A 462 -17.12 -5.26 -30.27
CA SER A 462 -17.65 -6.39 -29.51
C SER A 462 -19.19 -6.39 -29.48
N LEU A 463 -19.80 -5.21 -29.32
CA LEU A 463 -21.25 -5.06 -29.29
C LEU A 463 -21.88 -5.29 -30.67
N GLU A 464 -21.25 -4.86 -31.78
CA GLU A 464 -21.70 -5.16 -33.15
C GLU A 464 -21.71 -6.67 -33.41
N ARG A 465 -20.72 -7.43 -32.89
CA ARG A 465 -20.70 -8.89 -32.99
C ARG A 465 -21.85 -9.53 -32.23
N LEU A 466 -22.15 -9.06 -30.99
CA LEU A 466 -23.32 -9.54 -30.23
C LEU A 466 -24.64 -9.21 -30.92
N ALA A 467 -24.78 -7.98 -31.43
CA ALA A 467 -25.96 -7.58 -32.19
C ALA A 467 -26.15 -8.42 -33.47
N ALA A 468 -25.06 -8.75 -34.17
CA ALA A 468 -25.10 -9.62 -35.37
C ALA A 468 -25.56 -11.05 -35.05
N LEU A 469 -25.37 -11.54 -33.80
CA LEU A 469 -25.94 -12.80 -33.32
C LEU A 469 -27.44 -12.69 -33.03
N GLY A 470 -28.01 -11.48 -32.97
CA GLY A 470 -29.41 -11.20 -32.62
C GLY A 470 -29.64 -11.08 -31.12
N VAL A 471 -28.59 -10.92 -30.31
CA VAL A 471 -28.65 -10.62 -28.88
C VAL A 471 -29.01 -9.15 -28.70
N GLN A 472 -29.88 -8.84 -27.75
CA GLN A 472 -30.23 -7.46 -27.42
C GLN A 472 -29.20 -6.83 -26.46
N ILE A 473 -28.98 -5.52 -26.61
CA ILE A 473 -27.95 -4.81 -25.87
C ILE A 473 -28.60 -3.66 -25.11
N ALA A 474 -28.38 -3.60 -23.80
CA ALA A 474 -28.83 -2.53 -22.92
C ALA A 474 -27.65 -1.82 -22.24
N ILE A 475 -27.78 -0.51 -22.08
CA ILE A 475 -26.90 0.26 -21.19
C ILE A 475 -27.60 0.45 -19.86
N ASP A 476 -26.91 0.04 -18.79
CA ASP A 476 -27.36 0.13 -17.41
C ASP A 476 -26.79 1.37 -16.69
N ASP A 477 -27.46 1.78 -15.60
CA ASP A 477 -27.11 2.93 -14.77
C ASP A 477 -26.95 4.25 -15.56
N PHE A 478 -27.76 4.43 -16.63
CA PHE A 478 -27.60 5.58 -17.53
C PHE A 478 -27.95 6.90 -16.86
N GLY A 479 -27.02 7.86 -16.97
CA GLY A 479 -27.12 9.21 -16.41
C GLY A 479 -26.29 9.43 -15.15
N THR A 480 -25.66 8.37 -14.60
CA THR A 480 -24.76 8.49 -13.43
C THR A 480 -23.32 8.81 -13.84
N GLY A 481 -22.98 8.67 -15.13
CA GLY A 481 -21.64 8.86 -15.70
C GLY A 481 -21.53 10.03 -16.69
N TYR A 482 -20.37 10.15 -17.32
CA TYR A 482 -20.09 11.13 -18.37
C TYR A 482 -20.30 10.51 -19.75
N SER A 483 -21.52 10.55 -20.28
CA SER A 483 -21.79 10.07 -21.64
C SER A 483 -21.36 11.07 -22.71
N SER A 484 -20.53 10.61 -23.64
CA SER A 484 -20.38 11.30 -24.92
C SER A 484 -21.51 10.89 -25.88
N LEU A 485 -22.44 11.80 -26.16
CA LEU A 485 -23.55 11.58 -27.09
C LEU A 485 -23.08 11.11 -28.49
N SER A 486 -21.86 11.45 -28.88
CA SER A 486 -21.25 11.02 -30.14
C SER A 486 -21.01 9.51 -30.21
N TYR A 487 -20.61 8.90 -29.10
CA TYR A 487 -20.43 7.44 -29.01
C TYR A 487 -21.78 6.72 -28.87
N LEU A 488 -22.69 7.23 -28.05
CA LEU A 488 -24.01 6.64 -27.85
C LEU A 488 -24.73 6.38 -29.20
N LYS A 489 -24.61 7.33 -30.14
CA LYS A 489 -25.18 7.19 -31.50
C LYS A 489 -24.58 6.02 -32.33
N ARG A 490 -23.33 5.63 -32.04
CA ARG A 490 -22.62 4.59 -32.79
C ARG A 490 -22.83 3.18 -32.23
N LEU A 491 -23.25 3.10 -30.97
CA LEU A 491 -23.48 1.82 -30.31
C LEU A 491 -24.76 1.14 -30.83
N PRO A 492 -24.74 -0.17 -31.06
CA PRO A 492 -25.89 -0.94 -31.51
C PRO A 492 -26.85 -1.27 -30.35
N LEU A 493 -27.47 -0.24 -29.76
CA LEU A 493 -28.28 -0.34 -28.55
C LEU A 493 -29.75 -0.58 -28.88
N ASP A 494 -30.37 -1.49 -28.14
CA ASP A 494 -31.81 -1.72 -28.13
C ASP A 494 -32.52 -1.01 -27.00
N LEU A 495 -31.84 -0.85 -25.84
CA LEU A 495 -32.47 -0.40 -24.61
C LEU A 495 -31.54 0.50 -23.79
N LEU A 496 -32.11 1.54 -23.14
CA LEU A 496 -31.48 2.34 -22.09
C LEU A 496 -32.23 2.12 -20.78
N LYS A 497 -31.50 1.81 -19.69
CA LYS A 497 -32.04 1.64 -18.36
C LYS A 497 -31.78 2.94 -17.56
N ILE A 498 -32.86 3.55 -17.05
CA ILE A 498 -32.79 4.71 -16.17
C ILE A 498 -32.53 4.21 -14.77
N ASP A 499 -31.43 4.65 -14.19
CA ASP A 499 -31.02 4.26 -12.83
C ASP A 499 -32.08 4.58 -11.79
N GLN A 500 -32.25 3.67 -10.83
CA GLN A 500 -33.23 3.79 -9.75
C GLN A 500 -33.06 5.05 -8.89
N SER A 501 -31.86 5.64 -8.79
CA SER A 501 -31.64 6.85 -7.99
C SER A 501 -32.46 8.04 -8.53
N PHE A 502 -32.60 8.16 -9.84
CA PHE A 502 -33.44 9.20 -10.47
C PHE A 502 -34.93 8.87 -10.44
N VAL A 503 -35.29 7.58 -10.44
CA VAL A 503 -36.70 7.15 -10.40
C VAL A 503 -37.29 7.27 -9.00
N ARG A 504 -36.48 7.03 -7.97
CA ARG A 504 -36.92 7.04 -6.56
C ARG A 504 -37.59 8.35 -6.19
N ASP A 505 -36.97 9.48 -6.50
CA ASP A 505 -37.41 10.81 -6.10
C ASP A 505 -38.10 11.61 -7.22
N ILE A 506 -38.44 10.97 -8.34
CA ILE A 506 -39.03 11.58 -9.56
C ILE A 506 -40.31 12.39 -9.31
N SER A 507 -41.06 12.05 -8.27
CA SER A 507 -42.32 12.74 -7.91
C SER A 507 -42.09 13.90 -6.97
N SER A 508 -40.93 14.06 -6.33
CA SER A 508 -40.62 15.03 -5.29
C SER A 508 -39.46 15.95 -5.67
N ASP A 509 -38.48 15.51 -6.46
CA ASP A 509 -37.35 16.32 -6.91
C ASP A 509 -37.52 16.75 -8.39
N PRO A 510 -37.64 18.08 -8.66
CA PRO A 510 -37.71 18.60 -10.02
C PRO A 510 -36.47 18.32 -10.88
N ASN A 511 -35.26 18.14 -10.26
CA ASN A 511 -34.03 17.86 -10.98
C ASN A 511 -34.07 16.42 -11.52
N ASP A 512 -34.41 15.43 -10.67
CA ASP A 512 -34.54 14.04 -11.07
C ASP A 512 -35.62 13.89 -12.16
N ALA A 513 -36.76 14.56 -11.99
CA ALA A 513 -37.79 14.61 -13.00
C ALA A 513 -37.30 15.18 -14.35
N ALA A 514 -36.44 16.22 -14.32
CA ALA A 514 -35.85 16.79 -15.53
C ALA A 514 -34.84 15.85 -16.18
N ILE A 515 -34.01 15.14 -15.42
CA ILE A 515 -33.05 14.13 -15.89
C ILE A 515 -33.81 13.00 -16.58
N VAL A 516 -34.80 12.39 -15.93
CA VAL A 516 -35.58 11.28 -16.49
C VAL A 516 -36.27 11.70 -17.82
N ARG A 517 -36.86 12.89 -17.87
CA ARG A 517 -37.45 13.43 -19.13
C ARG A 517 -36.42 13.60 -20.23
N ALA A 518 -35.22 14.09 -19.89
CA ALA A 518 -34.14 14.26 -20.85
C ALA A 518 -33.68 12.92 -21.42
N ILE A 519 -33.50 11.88 -20.57
CA ILE A 519 -33.12 10.52 -20.97
C ILE A 519 -34.18 9.92 -21.90
N ILE A 520 -35.46 9.97 -21.54
CA ILE A 520 -36.57 9.45 -22.39
C ILE A 520 -36.60 10.16 -23.75
N THR A 521 -36.41 11.49 -23.75
CA THR A 521 -36.41 12.28 -24.99
C THR A 521 -35.21 11.94 -25.88
N LEU A 522 -34.04 11.82 -25.30
CA LEU A 522 -32.81 11.42 -25.98
C LEU A 522 -32.95 10.05 -26.63
N ALA A 523 -33.33 9.04 -25.86
CA ALA A 523 -33.51 7.68 -26.33
C ALA A 523 -34.52 7.60 -27.50
N ARG A 524 -35.65 8.31 -27.36
CA ARG A 524 -36.65 8.41 -28.44
C ARG A 524 -36.06 9.01 -29.71
N SER A 525 -35.23 10.06 -29.57
CA SER A 525 -34.59 10.70 -30.74
C SER A 525 -33.56 9.81 -31.43
N LEU A 526 -32.98 8.87 -30.70
CA LEU A 526 -32.03 7.87 -31.21
C LEU A 526 -32.72 6.57 -31.69
N GLY A 527 -34.04 6.42 -31.48
CA GLY A 527 -34.76 5.20 -31.79
C GLY A 527 -34.51 4.04 -30.83
N ILE A 528 -34.00 4.33 -29.63
CA ILE A 528 -33.69 3.37 -28.57
C ILE A 528 -34.87 3.32 -27.59
N LYS A 529 -35.21 2.14 -27.08
CA LYS A 529 -36.26 1.95 -26.07
C LYS A 529 -35.72 2.32 -24.68
N VAL A 530 -36.63 2.57 -23.75
CA VAL A 530 -36.27 2.97 -22.36
C VAL A 530 -37.01 2.09 -21.37
N ILE A 531 -36.28 1.63 -20.35
CA ILE A 531 -36.83 0.99 -19.17
C ILE A 531 -36.45 1.83 -17.92
N ALA A 532 -37.43 2.07 -17.05
CA ALA A 532 -37.17 2.72 -15.77
C ALA A 532 -37.03 1.68 -14.67
N GLU A 533 -35.99 1.80 -13.86
CA GLU A 533 -35.71 0.90 -12.76
C GLU A 533 -36.22 1.44 -11.42
N GLY A 534 -36.42 0.53 -10.46
CA GLY A 534 -36.80 0.90 -9.09
C GLY A 534 -38.17 1.55 -9.00
N VAL A 535 -39.12 1.20 -9.86
CA VAL A 535 -40.50 1.70 -9.77
C VAL A 535 -41.22 1.01 -8.60
N GLU A 536 -41.58 1.78 -7.58
CA GLU A 536 -42.13 1.27 -6.33
C GLU A 536 -43.59 1.70 -6.07
N ASN A 537 -44.07 2.76 -6.76
CA ASN A 537 -45.40 3.29 -6.54
C ASN A 537 -46.06 3.82 -7.82
N GLU A 538 -47.40 3.98 -7.75
CA GLU A 538 -48.24 4.43 -8.86
C GLU A 538 -47.95 5.88 -9.30
N ALA A 539 -47.42 6.76 -8.44
CA ALA A 539 -47.08 8.14 -8.83
C ALA A 539 -45.85 8.14 -9.77
N GLN A 540 -44.83 7.33 -9.47
CA GLN A 540 -43.70 7.12 -10.36
C GLN A 540 -44.16 6.56 -11.71
N LEU A 541 -45.00 5.51 -11.68
CA LEU A 541 -45.55 4.88 -12.88
C LEU A 541 -46.34 5.89 -13.73
N ALA A 542 -47.19 6.70 -13.13
CA ALA A 542 -47.97 7.72 -13.84
C ALA A 542 -47.09 8.77 -14.53
N PHE A 543 -46.02 9.20 -13.87
CA PHE A 543 -45.03 10.11 -14.45
C PHE A 543 -44.34 9.46 -15.68
N LEU A 544 -43.83 8.26 -15.55
CA LEU A 544 -43.15 7.53 -16.63
C LEU A 544 -44.07 7.35 -17.85
N ASN A 545 -45.33 6.96 -17.62
CA ASN A 545 -46.34 6.86 -18.67
C ASN A 545 -46.61 8.18 -19.37
N ALA A 546 -46.73 9.29 -18.60
CA ALA A 546 -47.01 10.64 -19.14
C ALA A 546 -45.91 11.11 -20.10
N TYR A 547 -44.64 10.74 -19.84
CA TYR A 547 -43.50 11.08 -20.70
C TYR A 547 -43.15 10.03 -21.74
N GLY A 548 -43.90 8.89 -21.79
CA GLY A 548 -43.79 7.86 -22.83
C GLY A 548 -42.59 6.94 -22.64
N CYS A 549 -42.25 6.60 -21.43
CA CYS A 549 -41.39 5.47 -21.11
C CYS A 549 -42.09 4.18 -21.58
N GLN A 550 -41.34 3.25 -22.21
CA GLN A 550 -41.94 2.04 -22.77
C GLN A 550 -42.01 0.89 -21.78
N TYR A 551 -40.98 0.76 -20.95
CA TYR A 551 -40.82 -0.37 -20.03
C TYR A 551 -40.54 0.10 -18.61
N ALA A 552 -40.86 -0.77 -17.66
CA ALA A 552 -40.56 -0.54 -16.25
C ALA A 552 -40.19 -1.82 -15.52
N GLN A 553 -39.39 -1.67 -14.48
CA GLN A 553 -38.99 -2.71 -13.56
C GLN A 553 -38.98 -2.13 -12.14
N GLY A 554 -39.40 -2.92 -11.15
CA GLY A 554 -39.41 -2.46 -9.76
C GLY A 554 -40.34 -3.26 -8.88
N TYR A 555 -40.34 -2.96 -7.58
CA TYR A 555 -41.13 -3.69 -6.60
C TYR A 555 -42.64 -3.51 -6.74
N LEU A 556 -43.07 -2.47 -7.44
CA LEU A 556 -44.49 -2.31 -7.80
C LEU A 556 -45.00 -3.50 -8.62
N PHE A 557 -44.16 -4.10 -9.47
CA PHE A 557 -44.51 -5.17 -10.39
C PHE A 557 -44.08 -6.56 -9.90
N GLY A 558 -43.15 -6.64 -8.99
CA GLY A 558 -42.65 -7.86 -8.39
C GLY A 558 -41.24 -7.76 -7.87
N ARG A 559 -41.00 -8.45 -6.77
CA ARG A 559 -39.64 -8.68 -6.27
C ARG A 559 -38.94 -9.75 -7.13
N PRO A 560 -37.62 -9.92 -7.05
CA PRO A 560 -36.92 -11.01 -7.73
C PRO A 560 -37.48 -12.38 -7.30
N LEU A 561 -37.86 -13.20 -8.29
CA LEU A 561 -38.58 -14.45 -8.13
C LEU A 561 -37.73 -15.65 -8.63
N THR A 562 -38.01 -16.84 -8.15
CA THR A 562 -37.48 -18.05 -8.77
C THR A 562 -38.14 -18.29 -10.17
N ALA A 563 -37.47 -19.06 -11.05
CA ALA A 563 -38.00 -19.33 -12.39
C ALA A 563 -39.43 -19.88 -12.41
N PRO A 564 -39.82 -20.83 -11.51
CA PRO A 564 -41.20 -21.30 -11.44
C PRO A 564 -42.21 -20.23 -10.98
N GLN A 565 -41.80 -19.36 -10.04
CA GLN A 565 -42.65 -18.27 -9.56
C GLN A 565 -42.89 -17.22 -10.65
N LEU A 566 -41.84 -16.88 -11.45
CA LEU A 566 -42.00 -15.97 -12.60
C LEU A 566 -42.97 -16.51 -13.62
N VAL A 567 -42.86 -17.80 -13.99
CA VAL A 567 -43.81 -18.45 -14.92
C VAL A 567 -45.25 -18.40 -14.38
N LYS A 568 -45.44 -18.66 -13.11
CA LYS A 568 -46.74 -18.53 -12.47
C LYS A 568 -47.28 -17.09 -12.61
N LEU A 569 -46.48 -16.09 -12.29
CA LEU A 569 -46.86 -14.67 -12.43
C LEU A 569 -47.23 -14.30 -13.90
N VAL A 570 -46.47 -14.78 -14.88
CA VAL A 570 -46.74 -14.56 -16.29
C VAL A 570 -48.09 -15.21 -16.73
N THR A 571 -48.43 -16.35 -16.15
CA THR A 571 -49.59 -17.15 -16.53
C THR A 571 -50.89 -16.68 -15.84
N THR A 572 -50.80 -16.37 -14.54
CA THR A 572 -51.98 -16.08 -13.70
C THR A 572 -52.16 -14.58 -13.44
N GLY A 573 -51.10 -13.77 -13.57
CA GLY A 573 -51.11 -12.35 -13.15
C GLY A 573 -51.09 -12.16 -11.63
N GLU A 574 -51.02 -13.23 -10.84
CA GLU A 574 -51.09 -13.18 -9.37
C GLU A 574 -49.76 -13.62 -8.75
N LEU A 575 -49.23 -12.80 -7.83
CA LEU A 575 -48.14 -13.16 -6.94
C LEU A 575 -48.69 -13.95 -5.74
N GLU A 576 -48.05 -15.06 -5.36
CA GLU A 576 -48.31 -15.65 -4.04
C GLU A 576 -47.82 -14.70 -2.94
N GLU A 577 -48.67 -14.38 -1.96
CA GLU A 577 -48.41 -13.50 -0.82
C GLU A 577 -47.29 -13.99 0.13
N ASN A 578 -46.66 -15.14 -0.11
CA ASN A 578 -45.71 -15.85 0.76
C ASN A 578 -44.26 -15.89 0.23
N ALA A 579 -43.69 -14.77 -0.24
CA ALA A 579 -42.26 -14.67 -0.51
C ALA A 579 -41.67 -13.42 0.17
N ALA A 580 -41.71 -13.43 1.51
CA ALA A 580 -40.97 -12.47 2.34
C ALA A 580 -39.57 -13.00 2.68
#